data_0645c06db53fadff20c66e6352d752bb
#
_entry.id   0645c06db53fadff20c66e6352d752bb
#
_cell.length_a   1.000
_cell.length_b   1.000
_cell.length_c   1.000
_cell.angle_alpha   90.00
_cell.angle_beta   90.00
_cell.angle_gamma   90.00
#
_symmetry.space_group_name_H-M   'P 1'
#
loop_
_entity.id
_entity.type
_entity.pdbx_description
1 polymer ?
#
loop_
_entity_poly.entity_id
_entity_poly.type
_entity_poly.pdbx_seq_one_letter_code
_entity_poly.pdbx_strand_id
1 'polypeptide(L)'
;MIAQKNNLSVAMFSVLFGLIVGALIMLVFGYNPISGYVALLGSAFGSMQDIGGVLTQMTPLILTALGFAVASSAGFFNIGLSGQALAGWVGAVWYALSFPDMSAIIMIPSALIIGAGLGAIAGFIPGWLRAQFGASEVIVTIMMNYIFLFLGNDILQNTMSKNIKESAETTKQVGANASLQMKWLTDLTQGSSISAGIFIALAMIVVVWFVMKKTTLGFEIRAVGLNPDAARYAGMSAKRNATIAMAISGGLAGLAGTIEGLGNYLNFFTQNGSPSIGFDGMAVALLGGGSYLGILGAAAIFSILKIGGLGMPMSSGVPFELVDIVTASIIFFVGVRYLILLIQKRIKDMDEKAALEAANKKAAKTNQQKGGE
;
A
#
# COMPACT_ATOMS: atom_id res chain seq x y z
N MET A 1 -18.15 2.05 -16.77
CA MET A 1 -18.03 0.58 -16.73
C MET A 1 -16.83 0.03 -17.54
N ILE A 2 -16.56 0.54 -18.74
CA ILE A 2 -15.43 0.06 -19.60
C ILE A 2 -14.06 0.33 -18.95
N ALA A 3 -13.86 1.49 -18.30
CA ALA A 3 -12.61 1.85 -17.65
C ALA A 3 -12.24 0.94 -16.44
N GLN A 4 -13.23 0.41 -15.74
CA GLN A 4 -13.01 -0.44 -14.57
C GLN A 4 -12.61 -1.87 -14.97
N LYS A 5 -13.12 -2.38 -16.09
CA LYS A 5 -12.76 -3.70 -16.63
C LYS A 5 -11.33 -3.71 -17.16
N ASN A 6 -10.86 -2.59 -17.72
CA ASN A 6 -9.48 -2.44 -18.18
C ASN A 6 -8.46 -2.36 -17.03
N ASN A 7 -8.86 -1.83 -15.84
CA ASN A 7 -7.95 -1.73 -14.70
C ASN A 7 -7.60 -3.10 -14.10
N LEU A 8 -8.57 -4.02 -14.00
CA LEU A 8 -8.32 -5.37 -13.48
C LEU A 8 -7.42 -6.17 -14.43
N SER A 9 -7.65 -6.09 -15.74
CA SER A 9 -6.79 -6.77 -16.69
C SER A 9 -5.36 -6.23 -16.67
N VAL A 10 -5.16 -4.92 -16.58
CA VAL A 10 -3.82 -4.32 -16.43
C VAL A 10 -3.13 -4.84 -15.17
N ALA A 11 -3.84 -4.88 -14.03
CA ALA A 11 -3.30 -5.40 -12.78
C ALA A 11 -2.86 -6.87 -12.91
N MET A 12 -3.72 -7.73 -13.47
CA MET A 12 -3.39 -9.14 -13.69
C MET A 12 -2.18 -9.34 -14.61
N PHE A 13 -2.11 -8.60 -15.71
CA PHE A 13 -0.95 -8.65 -16.62
C PHE A 13 0.33 -8.14 -15.93
N SER A 14 0.24 -7.08 -15.13
CA SER A 14 1.41 -6.56 -14.41
C SER A 14 1.96 -7.58 -13.41
N VAL A 15 1.10 -8.25 -12.66
CA VAL A 15 1.49 -9.32 -11.74
C VAL A 15 2.12 -10.49 -12.52
N LEU A 16 1.48 -10.92 -13.60
CA LEU A 16 2.00 -12.01 -14.43
C LEU A 16 3.38 -11.69 -15.01
N PHE A 17 3.56 -10.50 -15.59
CA PHE A 17 4.85 -10.08 -16.12
C PHE A 17 5.91 -9.93 -15.03
N GLY A 18 5.54 -9.42 -13.86
CA GLY A 18 6.45 -9.36 -12.71
C GLY A 18 6.95 -10.74 -12.28
N LEU A 19 6.03 -11.72 -12.19
CA LEU A 19 6.39 -13.11 -11.90
C LEU A 19 7.25 -13.74 -12.99
N ILE A 20 6.97 -13.47 -14.29
CA ILE A 20 7.80 -13.95 -15.40
C ILE A 20 9.22 -13.37 -15.30
N VAL A 21 9.36 -12.06 -15.06
CA VAL A 21 10.68 -11.44 -14.90
C VAL A 21 11.40 -12.03 -13.69
N GLY A 22 10.72 -12.22 -12.56
CA GLY A 22 11.28 -12.90 -11.41
C GLY A 22 11.76 -14.32 -11.71
N ALA A 23 10.97 -15.11 -12.45
CA ALA A 23 11.36 -16.44 -12.88
C ALA A 23 12.61 -16.42 -13.77
N LEU A 24 12.69 -15.50 -14.74
CA LEU A 24 13.85 -15.34 -15.61
C LEU A 24 15.11 -14.98 -14.81
N ILE A 25 14.97 -14.07 -13.84
CA ILE A 25 16.10 -13.69 -12.98
C ILE A 25 16.54 -14.85 -12.11
N MET A 26 15.62 -15.62 -11.50
CA MET A 26 15.96 -16.82 -10.74
C MET A 26 16.76 -17.82 -11.62
N LEU A 27 16.34 -18.03 -12.88
CA LEU A 27 17.07 -18.91 -13.83
C LEU A 27 18.48 -18.38 -14.12
N VAL A 28 18.66 -17.08 -14.34
CA VAL A 28 19.98 -16.47 -14.59
C VAL A 28 20.92 -16.67 -13.42
N PHE A 29 20.39 -16.62 -12.19
CA PHE A 29 21.19 -16.87 -10.97
C PHE A 29 21.30 -18.36 -10.62
N GLY A 30 20.80 -19.27 -11.45
CA GLY A 30 20.90 -20.71 -11.22
C GLY A 30 19.87 -21.30 -10.27
N TYR A 31 18.84 -20.57 -9.90
CA TYR A 31 17.75 -21.04 -9.05
C TYR A 31 16.60 -21.61 -9.89
N ASN A 32 15.88 -22.59 -9.34
CA ASN A 32 14.66 -23.12 -9.96
C ASN A 32 13.44 -22.26 -9.61
N PRO A 33 12.81 -21.55 -10.59
CA PRO A 33 11.66 -20.68 -10.31
C PRO A 33 10.46 -21.43 -9.76
N ILE A 34 10.26 -22.69 -10.21
CA ILE A 34 9.10 -23.48 -9.76
C ILE A 34 9.24 -23.80 -8.28
N SER A 35 10.41 -24.26 -7.84
CA SER A 35 10.66 -24.52 -6.42
C SER A 35 10.60 -23.23 -5.60
N GLY A 36 11.09 -22.11 -6.14
CA GLY A 36 11.01 -20.79 -5.52
C GLY A 36 9.58 -20.35 -5.28
N TYR A 37 8.72 -20.40 -6.29
CA TYR A 37 7.31 -19.99 -6.14
C TYR A 37 6.49 -20.98 -5.31
N VAL A 38 6.77 -22.27 -5.37
CA VAL A 38 6.14 -23.27 -4.46
C VAL A 38 6.53 -22.98 -3.02
N ALA A 39 7.81 -22.68 -2.75
CA ALA A 39 8.29 -22.30 -1.41
C ALA A 39 7.61 -20.99 -0.93
N LEU A 40 7.50 -19.99 -1.80
CA LEU A 40 6.81 -18.73 -1.51
C LEU A 40 5.36 -18.96 -1.10
N LEU A 41 4.59 -19.71 -1.89
CA LEU A 41 3.18 -20.01 -1.57
C LEU A 41 3.07 -20.89 -0.33
N GLY A 42 3.98 -21.87 -0.15
CA GLY A 42 4.06 -22.69 1.05
C GLY A 42 4.30 -21.87 2.31
N SER A 43 5.18 -20.87 2.26
CA SER A 43 5.47 -19.99 3.39
C SER A 43 4.43 -18.88 3.60
N ALA A 44 3.57 -18.61 2.61
CA ALA A 44 2.45 -17.66 2.79
C ALA A 44 1.19 -18.33 3.35
N PHE A 45 0.96 -19.63 3.05
CA PHE A 45 -0.28 -20.35 3.34
C PHE A 45 -0.06 -21.68 4.06
N GLY A 46 1.18 -22.06 4.39
CA GLY A 46 1.50 -23.36 4.95
C GLY A 46 0.95 -23.62 6.36
N SER A 47 0.74 -22.57 7.13
CA SER A 47 0.19 -22.62 8.48
C SER A 47 -0.80 -21.49 8.74
N MET A 48 -1.60 -21.62 9.81
CA MET A 48 -2.44 -20.49 10.28
C MET A 48 -1.61 -19.31 10.75
N GLN A 49 -0.39 -19.57 11.25
CA GLN A 49 0.56 -18.52 11.63
C GLN A 49 1.01 -17.70 10.42
N ASP A 50 1.31 -18.36 9.30
CA ASP A 50 1.71 -17.69 8.05
C ASP A 50 0.58 -16.84 7.48
N ILE A 51 -0.65 -17.38 7.45
CA ILE A 51 -1.85 -16.63 7.04
C ILE A 51 -2.05 -15.42 7.94
N GLY A 52 -1.87 -15.56 9.25
CA GLY A 52 -1.90 -14.45 10.19
C GLY A 52 -0.83 -13.41 9.89
N GLY A 53 0.39 -13.84 9.53
CA GLY A 53 1.47 -12.96 9.07
C GLY A 53 1.10 -12.18 7.81
N VAL A 54 0.49 -12.82 6.83
CA VAL A 54 -0.02 -12.16 5.60
C VAL A 54 -1.04 -11.07 5.96
N LEU A 55 -2.00 -11.36 6.85
CA LEU A 55 -3.00 -10.38 7.29
C LEU A 55 -2.37 -9.23 8.09
N THR A 56 -1.36 -9.52 8.91
CA THR A 56 -0.60 -8.51 9.63
C THR A 56 0.08 -7.54 8.68
N GLN A 57 0.81 -8.07 7.68
CA GLN A 57 1.51 -7.26 6.68
C GLN A 57 0.55 -6.49 5.77
N MET A 58 -0.61 -7.04 5.49
CA MET A 58 -1.66 -6.44 4.64
C MET A 58 -2.25 -5.17 5.28
N THR A 59 -2.33 -5.13 6.59
CA THR A 59 -3.00 -4.05 7.34
C THR A 59 -2.41 -2.66 7.08
N PRO A 60 -1.10 -2.39 7.31
CA PRO A 60 -0.51 -1.08 7.03
C PRO A 60 -0.49 -0.75 5.54
N LEU A 61 -0.38 -1.77 4.66
CA LEU A 61 -0.40 -1.57 3.21
C LEU A 61 -1.76 -1.07 2.71
N ILE A 62 -2.86 -1.55 3.27
CA ILE A 62 -4.21 -1.03 2.95
C ILE A 62 -4.31 0.45 3.32
N LEU A 63 -3.88 0.83 4.51
CA LEU A 63 -4.00 2.20 5.00
C LEU A 63 -3.13 3.19 4.23
N THR A 64 -1.88 2.83 3.95
CA THR A 64 -0.98 3.67 3.14
C THR A 64 -1.45 3.75 1.69
N ALA A 65 -1.98 2.67 1.12
CA ALA A 65 -2.58 2.66 -0.21
C ALA A 65 -3.84 3.54 -0.30
N LEU A 66 -4.71 3.50 0.71
CA LEU A 66 -5.85 4.42 0.80
C LEU A 66 -5.38 5.87 0.90
N GLY A 67 -4.34 6.14 1.68
CA GLY A 67 -3.72 7.45 1.78
C GLY A 67 -3.24 7.96 0.42
N PHE A 68 -2.49 7.14 -0.30
CA PHE A 68 -2.05 7.48 -1.66
C PHE A 68 -3.23 7.72 -2.62
N ALA A 69 -4.26 6.87 -2.57
CA ALA A 69 -5.43 6.99 -3.44
C ALA A 69 -6.20 8.30 -3.20
N VAL A 70 -6.28 8.76 -1.95
CA VAL A 70 -6.91 10.06 -1.61
C VAL A 70 -6.09 11.21 -2.18
N ALA A 71 -4.77 11.26 -1.93
CA ALA A 71 -3.89 12.29 -2.48
C ALA A 71 -3.91 12.32 -4.02
N SER A 72 -3.82 11.15 -4.65
CA SER A 72 -3.88 10.97 -6.10
C SER A 72 -5.21 11.46 -6.68
N SER A 73 -6.32 11.30 -5.96
CA SER A 73 -7.64 11.81 -6.36
C SER A 73 -7.70 13.34 -6.40
N ALA A 74 -6.82 14.03 -5.67
CA ALA A 74 -6.65 15.49 -5.70
C ALA A 74 -5.61 15.95 -6.73
N GLY A 75 -5.01 15.04 -7.49
CA GLY A 75 -3.94 15.33 -8.43
C GLY A 75 -2.55 15.46 -7.80
N PHE A 76 -2.36 14.93 -6.58
CA PHE A 76 -1.08 14.95 -5.85
C PHE A 76 -0.43 13.58 -5.83
N PHE A 77 0.88 13.56 -5.94
CA PHE A 77 1.68 12.34 -5.85
C PHE A 77 2.42 12.32 -4.50
N ASN A 78 1.78 11.75 -3.47
CA ASN A 78 2.33 11.70 -2.12
C ASN A 78 3.33 10.55 -1.95
N ILE A 79 4.62 10.86 -2.07
CA ILE A 79 5.72 9.91 -1.80
C ILE A 79 6.09 9.90 -0.30
N GLY A 80 5.56 10.84 0.48
CA GLY A 80 5.87 11.05 1.89
C GLY A 80 5.21 10.09 2.87
N LEU A 81 4.47 9.08 2.39
CA LEU A 81 3.71 8.15 3.23
C LEU A 81 4.58 7.42 4.25
N SER A 82 5.84 7.11 3.91
CA SER A 82 6.78 6.45 4.82
C SER A 82 7.12 7.31 6.03
N GLY A 83 7.45 8.59 5.81
CA GLY A 83 7.73 9.53 6.89
C GLY A 83 6.48 9.88 7.70
N GLN A 84 5.33 9.99 7.04
CA GLN A 84 4.03 10.22 7.68
C GLN A 84 3.63 9.04 8.57
N ALA A 85 3.88 7.81 8.14
CA ALA A 85 3.68 6.61 8.95
C ALA A 85 4.64 6.59 10.14
N LEU A 86 5.92 6.94 9.92
CA LEU A 86 6.92 7.01 10.98
C LEU A 86 6.56 8.04 12.06
N ALA A 87 6.04 9.21 11.66
CA ALA A 87 5.55 10.20 12.61
C ALA A 87 4.41 9.65 13.49
N GLY A 88 3.48 8.90 12.90
CA GLY A 88 2.41 8.20 13.63
C GLY A 88 2.95 7.13 14.57
N TRP A 89 3.90 6.31 14.11
CA TRP A 89 4.54 5.25 14.90
C TRP A 89 5.24 5.81 16.15
N VAL A 90 6.16 6.74 15.95
CA VAL A 90 6.91 7.38 17.05
C VAL A 90 5.95 7.99 18.06
N GLY A 91 4.98 8.80 17.58
CA GLY A 91 4.06 9.50 18.45
C GLY A 91 3.13 8.58 19.25
N ALA A 92 2.60 7.54 18.61
CA ALA A 92 1.72 6.59 19.27
C ALA A 92 2.44 5.75 20.33
N VAL A 93 3.65 5.25 20.02
CA VAL A 93 4.47 4.48 20.98
C VAL A 93 4.94 5.35 22.12
N TRP A 94 5.39 6.57 21.84
CA TRP A 94 5.80 7.51 22.88
C TRP A 94 4.64 7.85 23.81
N TYR A 95 3.45 8.13 23.26
CA TYR A 95 2.25 8.37 24.05
C TYR A 95 1.89 7.16 24.92
N ALA A 96 1.86 5.96 24.35
CA ALA A 96 1.52 4.73 25.05
C ALA A 96 2.46 4.44 26.24
N LEU A 97 3.77 4.66 26.05
CA LEU A 97 4.76 4.47 27.11
C LEU A 97 4.80 5.59 28.15
N SER A 98 4.28 6.78 27.83
CA SER A 98 4.19 7.90 28.75
C SER A 98 3.03 7.77 29.73
N PHE A 99 1.99 6.99 29.41
CA PHE A 99 0.79 6.80 30.23
C PHE A 99 0.49 5.31 30.47
N PRO A 100 1.40 4.56 31.13
CA PRO A 100 1.29 3.10 31.25
C PRO A 100 0.07 2.62 32.04
N ASP A 101 -0.48 3.45 32.95
CA ASP A 101 -1.60 3.10 33.81
C ASP A 101 -2.97 3.44 33.20
N MET A 102 -3.00 4.01 32.00
CA MET A 102 -4.25 4.37 31.33
C MET A 102 -5.02 3.12 30.89
N SER A 103 -6.35 3.15 31.09
CA SER A 103 -7.22 2.06 30.63
C SER A 103 -7.16 1.87 29.10
N ALA A 104 -7.16 0.61 28.65
CA ALA A 104 -7.11 0.26 27.23
C ALA A 104 -8.24 0.90 26.39
N ILE A 105 -9.43 1.09 27.00
CA ILE A 105 -10.59 1.71 26.34
C ILE A 105 -10.30 3.16 25.94
N ILE A 106 -9.45 3.87 26.69
CA ILE A 106 -9.05 5.26 26.41
C ILE A 106 -7.73 5.27 25.64
N MET A 107 -6.77 4.45 26.06
CA MET A 107 -5.43 4.39 25.49
C MET A 107 -5.45 4.10 23.97
N ILE A 108 -6.13 3.05 23.54
CA ILE A 108 -6.12 2.64 22.14
C ILE A 108 -6.73 3.71 21.22
N PRO A 109 -7.95 4.22 21.46
CA PRO A 109 -8.51 5.28 20.62
C PRO A 109 -7.68 6.56 20.61
N SER A 110 -7.16 6.99 21.78
CA SER A 110 -6.33 8.20 21.85
C SER A 110 -5.01 8.04 21.12
N ALA A 111 -4.33 6.89 21.23
CA ALA A 111 -3.10 6.62 20.49
C ALA A 111 -3.34 6.58 18.95
N LEU A 112 -4.46 6.00 18.50
CA LEU A 112 -4.85 6.01 17.09
C LEU A 112 -5.11 7.44 16.59
N ILE A 113 -5.79 8.27 17.38
CA ILE A 113 -6.06 9.68 17.03
C ILE A 113 -4.76 10.50 17.01
N ILE A 114 -3.86 10.30 17.98
CA ILE A 114 -2.56 10.96 18.01
C ILE A 114 -1.71 10.57 16.81
N GLY A 115 -1.60 9.29 16.52
CA GLY A 115 -0.82 8.83 15.38
C GLY A 115 -1.39 9.29 14.02
N ALA A 116 -2.71 9.23 13.86
CA ALA A 116 -3.39 9.80 12.69
C ALA A 116 -3.19 11.32 12.60
N GLY A 117 -3.27 12.04 13.73
CA GLY A 117 -3.07 13.48 13.80
C GLY A 117 -1.65 13.90 13.41
N LEU A 118 -0.64 13.22 13.95
CA LEU A 118 0.77 13.48 13.57
C LEU A 118 1.04 13.17 12.10
N GLY A 119 0.52 12.06 11.60
CA GLY A 119 0.58 11.76 10.18
C GLY A 119 -0.14 12.79 9.31
N ALA A 120 -1.30 13.28 9.76
CA ALA A 120 -2.06 14.33 9.07
C ALA A 120 -1.29 15.66 9.04
N ILE A 121 -0.65 16.06 10.14
CA ILE A 121 0.23 17.23 10.20
C ILE A 121 1.41 17.06 9.24
N ALA A 122 2.04 15.88 9.23
CA ALA A 122 3.14 15.57 8.34
C ALA A 122 2.73 15.62 6.86
N GLY A 123 1.51 15.20 6.51
CA GLY A 123 0.95 15.29 5.17
C GLY A 123 0.44 16.70 4.81
N PHE A 124 -0.04 17.44 5.80
CA PHE A 124 -0.49 18.83 5.61
C PHE A 124 0.63 19.74 5.11
N ILE A 125 1.84 19.61 5.65
CA ILE A 125 2.99 20.49 5.31
C ILE A 125 3.27 20.49 3.80
N PRO A 126 3.53 19.35 3.11
CA PRO A 126 3.78 19.36 1.68
C PRO A 126 2.56 19.80 0.86
N GLY A 127 1.34 19.46 1.31
CA GLY A 127 0.10 19.91 0.68
C GLY A 127 -0.05 21.43 0.72
N TRP A 128 0.21 22.03 1.86
CA TRP A 128 0.16 23.49 2.05
C TRP A 128 1.26 24.21 1.26
N LEU A 129 2.50 23.72 1.30
CA LEU A 129 3.62 24.29 0.53
C LEU A 129 3.34 24.27 -0.96
N ARG A 130 2.81 23.19 -1.50
CA ARG A 130 2.39 23.09 -2.90
C ARG A 130 1.27 24.08 -3.20
N ALA A 131 0.24 24.12 -2.36
CA ALA A 131 -0.95 24.94 -2.60
C ALA A 131 -0.66 26.44 -2.53
N GLN A 132 0.25 26.90 -1.67
CA GLN A 132 0.56 28.32 -1.48
C GLN A 132 1.71 28.80 -2.36
N PHE A 133 2.78 28.03 -2.45
CA PHE A 133 4.04 28.45 -3.08
C PHE A 133 4.32 27.73 -4.41
N GLY A 134 3.49 26.77 -4.83
CA GLY A 134 3.72 26.00 -6.05
C GLY A 134 4.93 25.06 -5.97
N ALA A 135 5.41 24.74 -4.74
CA ALA A 135 6.52 23.82 -4.54
C ALA A 135 6.19 22.43 -5.12
N SER A 136 7.20 21.71 -5.64
CA SER A 136 6.99 20.35 -6.10
C SER A 136 6.64 19.44 -4.92
N GLU A 137 5.42 18.88 -4.92
CA GLU A 137 4.98 17.95 -3.87
C GLU A 137 5.86 16.71 -3.79
N VAL A 138 6.38 16.23 -4.93
CA VAL A 138 7.27 15.08 -5.00
C VAL A 138 8.57 15.35 -4.23
N ILE A 139 9.21 16.49 -4.49
CA ILE A 139 10.48 16.85 -3.82
C ILE A 139 10.23 17.05 -2.32
N VAL A 140 9.19 17.80 -1.97
CA VAL A 140 8.89 18.10 -0.56
C VAL A 140 8.56 16.82 0.19
N THR A 141 7.73 15.92 -0.37
CA THR A 141 7.36 14.66 0.32
C THR A 141 8.54 13.72 0.47
N ILE A 142 9.45 13.63 -0.50
CA ILE A 142 10.69 12.86 -0.36
C ILE A 142 11.57 13.43 0.76
N MET A 143 11.76 14.76 0.79
CA MET A 143 12.53 15.40 1.86
C MET A 143 11.91 15.16 3.24
N MET A 144 10.59 15.22 3.35
CA MET A 144 9.88 14.96 4.59
C MET A 144 10.08 13.53 5.11
N ASN A 145 10.26 12.53 4.24
CA ASN A 145 10.59 11.16 4.67
C ASN A 145 11.91 11.14 5.47
N TYR A 146 12.94 11.83 4.99
CA TYR A 146 14.22 11.92 5.70
C TYR A 146 14.13 12.77 6.97
N ILE A 147 13.37 13.88 6.91
CA ILE A 147 13.15 14.71 8.11
C ILE A 147 12.49 13.89 9.22
N PHE A 148 11.42 13.16 8.94
CA PHE A 148 10.76 12.33 9.95
C PHE A 148 11.59 11.12 10.36
N LEU A 149 12.44 10.59 9.49
CA LEU A 149 13.40 9.54 9.83
C LEU A 149 14.40 10.03 10.89
N PHE A 150 15.07 11.14 10.62
CA PHE A 150 16.06 11.70 11.54
C PHE A 150 15.39 12.25 12.81
N LEU A 151 14.24 12.91 12.69
CA LEU A 151 13.49 13.40 13.84
C LEU A 151 13.01 12.26 14.74
N GLY A 152 12.51 11.16 14.17
CA GLY A 152 12.09 9.98 14.94
C GLY A 152 13.24 9.34 15.71
N ASN A 153 14.40 9.19 15.06
CA ASN A 153 15.60 8.69 15.69
C ASN A 153 16.12 9.64 16.79
N ASP A 154 16.12 10.95 16.53
CA ASP A 154 16.55 11.96 17.53
C ASP A 154 15.61 12.00 18.74
N ILE A 155 14.30 11.94 18.52
CA ILE A 155 13.31 11.85 19.59
C ILE A 155 13.58 10.62 20.47
N LEU A 156 13.83 9.46 19.86
CA LEU A 156 14.19 8.25 20.60
C LEU A 156 15.46 8.45 21.40
N GLN A 157 16.53 8.94 20.76
CA GLN A 157 17.86 8.98 21.37
C GLN A 157 18.00 10.09 22.42
N ASN A 158 17.43 11.28 22.17
CA ASN A 158 17.71 12.48 22.95
C ASN A 158 16.52 13.01 23.76
N THR A 159 15.27 12.82 23.26
CA THR A 159 14.09 13.46 23.86
C THR A 159 13.32 12.50 24.77
N MET A 160 13.18 11.24 24.42
CA MET A 160 12.46 10.26 25.23
C MET A 160 13.15 10.03 26.59
N SER A 161 12.35 9.94 27.64
CA SER A 161 12.82 9.66 29.00
C SER A 161 13.51 8.29 29.09
N LYS A 162 14.55 8.18 29.92
CA LYS A 162 15.25 6.90 30.18
C LYS A 162 14.32 5.80 30.70
N ASN A 163 13.25 6.17 31.38
CA ASN A 163 12.30 5.21 31.94
C ASN A 163 11.49 4.44 30.91
N ILE A 164 11.33 5.00 29.70
CA ILE A 164 10.58 4.37 28.59
C ILE A 164 11.51 3.72 27.55
N LYS A 165 12.83 3.86 27.70
CA LYS A 165 13.83 3.22 26.87
C LYS A 165 14.24 1.88 27.43
N GLU A 166 14.50 0.91 26.56
CA GLU A 166 15.19 -0.33 26.91
C GLU A 166 16.69 -0.20 26.64
N SER A 167 17.05 0.45 25.52
CA SER A 167 18.42 0.77 25.13
C SER A 167 18.51 2.16 24.50
N ALA A 168 19.70 2.55 24.03
CA ALA A 168 19.88 3.78 23.26
C ALA A 168 19.13 3.78 21.93
N GLU A 169 18.86 2.59 21.38
CA GLU A 169 18.31 2.39 20.04
C GLU A 169 16.88 1.85 20.03
N THR A 170 16.30 1.54 21.19
CA THR A 170 14.93 0.97 21.26
C THR A 170 14.19 1.41 22.52
N THR A 171 12.89 1.60 22.37
CA THR A 171 11.98 1.80 23.52
C THR A 171 11.65 0.47 24.16
N LYS A 172 11.14 0.51 25.40
CA LYS A 172 10.46 -0.64 26.00
C LYS A 172 9.24 -1.05 25.16
N GLN A 173 8.80 -2.28 25.35
CA GLN A 173 7.54 -2.73 24.76
C GLN A 173 6.35 -2.01 25.41
N VAL A 174 5.36 -1.68 24.60
CA VAL A 174 4.10 -1.10 25.10
C VAL A 174 3.35 -2.13 25.94
N GLY A 175 2.68 -1.65 26.98
CA GLY A 175 1.90 -2.51 27.87
C GLY A 175 0.69 -3.14 27.14
N ALA A 176 0.12 -4.18 27.77
CA ALA A 176 -1.07 -4.84 27.25
C ALA A 176 -2.28 -3.89 27.08
N ASN A 177 -2.30 -2.79 27.83
CA ASN A 177 -3.33 -1.73 27.73
C ASN A 177 -3.24 -0.89 26.44
N ALA A 178 -2.08 -0.86 25.79
CA ALA A 178 -1.85 -0.13 24.53
C ALA A 178 -1.68 -1.06 23.32
N SER A 179 -1.51 -2.36 23.55
CA SER A 179 -1.34 -3.34 22.49
C SER A 179 -2.65 -3.54 21.70
N LEU A 180 -2.54 -3.51 20.37
CA LEU A 180 -3.63 -3.89 19.48
C LEU A 180 -3.71 -5.42 19.27
N GLN A 181 -2.78 -6.19 19.80
CA GLN A 181 -2.83 -7.65 19.74
C GLN A 181 -3.94 -8.18 20.66
N MET A 182 -4.79 -9.04 20.10
CA MET A 182 -5.90 -9.66 20.83
C MET A 182 -5.61 -11.14 21.02
N LYS A 183 -5.62 -11.64 22.27
CA LYS A 183 -5.33 -13.06 22.58
C LYS A 183 -6.12 -14.03 21.72
N TRP A 184 -7.44 -13.85 21.62
CA TRP A 184 -8.30 -14.75 20.83
C TRP A 184 -7.89 -14.82 19.35
N LEU A 185 -7.38 -13.70 18.79
CA LEU A 185 -6.95 -13.63 17.39
C LEU A 185 -5.58 -14.28 17.21
N THR A 186 -4.67 -14.08 18.18
CA THR A 186 -3.36 -14.74 18.23
C THR A 186 -3.51 -16.25 18.43
N ASP A 187 -4.43 -16.67 19.29
CA ASP A 187 -4.71 -18.10 19.52
C ASP A 187 -5.31 -18.76 18.26
N LEU A 188 -6.24 -18.09 17.59
CA LEU A 188 -6.82 -18.55 16.33
C LEU A 188 -5.77 -18.74 15.22
N THR A 189 -4.77 -17.89 15.20
CA THR A 189 -3.69 -17.89 14.19
C THR A 189 -2.40 -18.54 14.70
N GLN A 190 -2.48 -19.39 15.72
CA GLN A 190 -1.35 -20.17 16.25
C GLN A 190 -0.10 -19.34 16.58
N GLY A 191 -0.29 -18.16 17.17
CA GLY A 191 0.80 -17.31 17.63
C GLY A 191 1.29 -16.25 16.65
N SER A 192 0.52 -15.94 15.58
CA SER A 192 0.88 -14.83 14.69
C SER A 192 0.75 -13.46 15.40
N SER A 193 1.45 -12.45 14.89
CA SER A 193 1.37 -11.06 15.36
C SER A 193 0.13 -10.31 14.86
N ILE A 194 -0.91 -11.02 14.39
CA ILE A 194 -2.12 -10.37 13.89
C ILE A 194 -2.78 -9.54 14.99
N SER A 195 -3.18 -8.33 14.63
CA SER A 195 -3.74 -7.37 15.56
C SER A 195 -5.14 -6.89 15.13
N ALA A 196 -5.85 -6.22 16.04
CA ALA A 196 -7.10 -5.53 15.73
C ALA A 196 -6.96 -4.48 14.61
N GLY A 197 -5.73 -4.14 14.24
CA GLY A 197 -5.42 -3.23 13.14
C GLY A 197 -6.09 -3.62 11.83
N ILE A 198 -6.27 -4.92 11.54
CA ILE A 198 -6.94 -5.38 10.31
C ILE A 198 -8.40 -4.91 10.25
N PHE A 199 -9.12 -4.93 11.37
CA PHE A 199 -10.50 -4.44 11.42
C PHE A 199 -10.54 -2.92 11.23
N ILE A 200 -9.55 -2.20 11.77
CA ILE A 200 -9.39 -0.74 11.56
C ILE A 200 -9.12 -0.47 10.08
N ALA A 201 -8.23 -1.21 9.43
CA ALA A 201 -7.93 -1.03 8.01
C ALA A 201 -9.16 -1.30 7.13
N LEU A 202 -9.91 -2.38 7.41
CA LEU A 202 -11.16 -2.69 6.70
C LEU A 202 -12.24 -1.62 6.92
N ALA A 203 -12.39 -1.14 8.16
CA ALA A 203 -13.29 -0.03 8.46
C ALA A 203 -12.89 1.25 7.71
N MET A 204 -11.60 1.55 7.62
CA MET A 204 -11.11 2.72 6.89
C MET A 204 -11.32 2.61 5.38
N ILE A 205 -11.35 1.42 4.78
CA ILE A 205 -11.79 1.25 3.38
C ILE A 205 -13.22 1.80 3.22
N VAL A 206 -14.13 1.45 4.13
CA VAL A 206 -15.53 1.88 4.08
C VAL A 206 -15.64 3.39 4.33
N VAL A 207 -14.91 3.91 5.34
CA VAL A 207 -14.89 5.34 5.66
C VAL A 207 -14.37 6.16 4.50
N VAL A 208 -13.23 5.79 3.91
CA VAL A 208 -12.65 6.51 2.76
C VAL A 208 -13.56 6.40 1.54
N TRP A 209 -14.13 5.22 1.28
CA TRP A 209 -15.14 5.07 0.23
C TRP A 209 -16.32 6.01 0.43
N PHE A 210 -16.87 6.08 1.65
CA PHE A 210 -18.00 6.95 1.97
C PHE A 210 -17.60 8.42 1.80
N VAL A 211 -16.51 8.86 2.40
CA VAL A 211 -16.03 10.24 2.29
C VAL A 211 -15.80 10.62 0.83
N MET A 212 -15.07 9.81 0.08
CA MET A 212 -14.70 10.12 -1.29
C MET A 212 -15.88 10.01 -2.29
N LYS A 213 -16.86 9.14 -2.06
CA LYS A 213 -17.96 8.89 -3.01
C LYS A 213 -19.28 9.56 -2.65
N LYS A 214 -19.52 9.82 -1.34
CA LYS A 214 -20.84 10.22 -0.82
C LYS A 214 -20.86 11.60 -0.17
N THR A 215 -19.69 12.28 -0.01
CA THR A 215 -19.64 13.61 0.60
C THR A 215 -19.27 14.71 -0.40
N THR A 216 -19.60 15.95 -0.07
CA THR A 216 -19.20 17.15 -0.83
C THR A 216 -17.69 17.31 -0.86
N LEU A 217 -16.98 17.03 0.27
CA LEU A 217 -15.54 17.07 0.34
C LEU A 217 -14.87 16.13 -0.67
N GLY A 218 -15.34 14.88 -0.73
CA GLY A 218 -14.80 13.91 -1.71
C GLY A 218 -15.11 14.30 -3.15
N PHE A 219 -16.27 14.93 -3.40
CA PHE A 219 -16.58 15.47 -4.73
C PHE A 219 -15.62 16.60 -5.11
N GLU A 220 -15.42 17.58 -4.22
CA GLU A 220 -14.52 18.72 -4.45
C GLU A 220 -13.05 18.26 -4.65
N ILE A 221 -12.56 17.31 -3.83
CA ILE A 221 -11.22 16.73 -3.99
C ILE A 221 -11.04 16.15 -5.41
N ARG A 222 -12.00 15.33 -5.87
CA ARG A 222 -11.92 14.73 -7.21
C ARG A 222 -12.06 15.77 -8.33
N ALA A 223 -12.93 16.77 -8.16
CA ALA A 223 -13.10 17.84 -9.12
C ALA A 223 -11.80 18.65 -9.30
N VAL A 224 -11.15 19.00 -8.19
CA VAL A 224 -9.85 19.69 -8.18
C VAL A 224 -8.77 18.84 -8.84
N GLY A 225 -8.74 17.53 -8.59
CA GLY A 225 -7.77 16.62 -9.20
C GLY A 225 -7.95 16.44 -10.71
N LEU A 226 -9.17 16.57 -11.21
CA LEU A 226 -9.46 16.52 -12.66
C LEU A 226 -9.06 17.80 -13.39
N ASN A 227 -9.48 18.94 -12.86
CA ASN A 227 -9.15 20.24 -13.41
C ASN A 227 -9.29 21.33 -12.31
N PRO A 228 -8.16 21.81 -11.75
CA PRO A 228 -8.16 22.81 -10.68
C PRO A 228 -8.82 24.15 -11.11
N ASP A 229 -8.66 24.55 -12.37
CA ASP A 229 -9.21 25.83 -12.86
C ASP A 229 -10.71 25.73 -13.04
N ALA A 230 -11.21 24.64 -13.64
CA ALA A 230 -12.64 24.40 -13.75
C ALA A 230 -13.33 24.31 -12.37
N ALA A 231 -12.67 23.65 -11.40
CA ALA A 231 -13.17 23.59 -10.03
C ALA A 231 -13.24 24.99 -9.38
N ARG A 232 -12.23 25.85 -9.64
CA ARG A 232 -12.23 27.24 -9.16
C ARG A 232 -13.38 28.05 -9.76
N TYR A 233 -13.64 27.94 -11.06
CA TYR A 233 -14.80 28.60 -11.70
C TYR A 233 -16.15 28.13 -11.14
N ALA A 234 -16.22 26.88 -10.68
CA ALA A 234 -17.38 26.33 -9.99
C ALA A 234 -17.47 26.72 -8.50
N GLY A 235 -16.60 27.64 -8.02
CA GLY A 235 -16.61 28.14 -6.63
C GLY A 235 -15.87 27.25 -5.62
N MET A 236 -15.17 26.20 -6.06
CA MET A 236 -14.42 25.31 -5.17
C MET A 236 -13.02 25.87 -4.88
N SER A 237 -12.57 25.76 -3.63
CA SER A 237 -11.21 26.15 -3.26
C SER A 237 -10.19 25.07 -3.58
N ALA A 238 -9.54 25.16 -4.75
CA ALA A 238 -8.52 24.18 -5.17
C ALA A 238 -7.39 24.02 -4.14
N LYS A 239 -6.88 25.15 -3.60
CA LYS A 239 -5.80 25.14 -2.60
C LYS A 239 -6.19 24.41 -1.31
N ARG A 240 -7.38 24.72 -0.78
CA ARG A 240 -7.89 24.11 0.44
C ARG A 240 -8.12 22.60 0.27
N ASN A 241 -8.78 22.19 -0.80
CA ASN A 241 -9.13 20.79 -1.03
C ASN A 241 -7.89 19.92 -1.29
N ALA A 242 -6.92 20.45 -2.01
CA ALA A 242 -5.64 19.80 -2.21
C ALA A 242 -4.87 19.60 -0.88
N THR A 243 -4.80 20.63 -0.03
CA THR A 243 -4.15 20.54 1.28
C THR A 243 -4.87 19.54 2.21
N ILE A 244 -6.21 19.56 2.22
CA ILE A 244 -7.01 18.60 3.02
C ILE A 244 -6.79 17.17 2.53
N ALA A 245 -6.75 16.93 1.21
CA ALA A 245 -6.50 15.60 0.67
C ALA A 245 -5.13 15.06 1.10
N MET A 246 -4.09 15.91 1.12
CA MET A 246 -2.77 15.55 1.61
C MET A 246 -2.76 15.29 3.13
N ALA A 247 -3.51 16.06 3.91
CA ALA A 247 -3.65 15.83 5.35
C ALA A 247 -4.37 14.50 5.64
N ILE A 248 -5.46 14.19 4.92
CA ILE A 248 -6.15 12.90 5.03
C ILE A 248 -5.21 11.75 4.63
N SER A 249 -4.47 11.91 3.54
CA SER A 249 -3.45 10.94 3.08
C SER A 249 -2.42 10.66 4.17
N GLY A 250 -1.87 11.72 4.78
CA GLY A 250 -0.92 11.59 5.87
C GLY A 250 -1.52 10.99 7.13
N GLY A 251 -2.78 11.32 7.45
CA GLY A 251 -3.50 10.74 8.57
C GLY A 251 -3.69 9.23 8.45
N LEU A 252 -4.01 8.75 7.25
CA LEU A 252 -4.11 7.30 6.95
C LEU A 252 -2.74 6.61 7.07
N ALA A 253 -1.68 7.26 6.59
CA ALA A 253 -0.32 6.75 6.76
C ALA A 253 0.11 6.75 8.24
N GLY A 254 -0.24 7.79 9.01
CA GLY A 254 0.01 7.84 10.45
C GLY A 254 -0.72 6.74 11.22
N LEU A 255 -1.96 6.40 10.83
CA LEU A 255 -2.68 5.23 11.34
C LEU A 255 -1.95 3.92 11.02
N ALA A 256 -1.42 3.78 9.80
CA ALA A 256 -0.61 2.62 9.43
C ALA A 256 0.60 2.47 10.35
N GLY A 257 1.35 3.55 10.57
CA GLY A 257 2.49 3.57 11.49
C GLY A 257 2.10 3.29 12.94
N THR A 258 0.95 3.78 13.39
CA THR A 258 0.42 3.47 14.73
C THR A 258 0.16 1.98 14.89
N ILE A 259 -0.42 1.33 13.88
CA ILE A 259 -0.68 -0.11 13.90
C ILE A 259 0.62 -0.90 13.85
N GLU A 260 1.63 -0.44 13.10
CA GLU A 260 2.98 -1.03 13.16
C GLU A 260 3.54 -0.98 14.59
N GLY A 261 3.47 0.19 15.23
CA GLY A 261 4.02 0.40 16.57
C GLY A 261 3.26 -0.29 17.70
N LEU A 262 1.94 -0.33 17.66
CA LEU A 262 1.11 -0.86 18.75
C LEU A 262 0.55 -2.27 18.46
N GLY A 263 0.65 -2.74 17.21
CA GLY A 263 0.13 -4.03 16.79
C GLY A 263 1.22 -5.03 16.42
N ASN A 264 2.19 -4.61 15.59
CA ASN A 264 3.17 -5.52 15.01
C ASN A 264 4.45 -5.59 15.86
N TYR A 265 5.10 -4.44 16.10
CA TYR A 265 6.40 -4.40 16.80
C TYR A 265 6.28 -4.20 18.30
N LEU A 266 5.22 -3.59 18.79
CA LEU A 266 4.98 -3.24 20.19
C LEU A 266 6.02 -2.29 20.81
N ASN A 267 6.86 -1.69 20.02
CA ASN A 267 7.91 -0.74 20.42
C ASN A 267 8.27 0.21 19.28
N PHE A 268 9.19 1.11 19.52
CA PHE A 268 9.87 1.89 18.49
C PHE A 268 11.38 1.67 18.62
N PHE A 269 12.05 1.57 17.49
CA PHE A 269 13.50 1.38 17.41
C PHE A 269 14.12 2.24 16.30
N THR A 270 15.41 2.53 16.42
CA THR A 270 16.16 3.33 15.46
C THR A 270 16.02 2.76 14.05
N GLN A 271 15.62 3.60 13.11
CA GLN A 271 15.45 3.25 11.71
C GLN A 271 16.68 3.68 10.91
N ASN A 272 17.28 2.75 10.15
CA ASN A 272 18.40 3.05 9.24
C ASN A 272 17.95 3.69 7.92
N GLY A 273 16.67 3.60 7.59
CA GLY A 273 16.06 4.16 6.40
C GLY A 273 14.55 4.34 6.57
N SER A 274 13.92 5.05 5.66
CA SER A 274 12.46 5.21 5.68
C SER A 274 11.77 3.85 5.52
N PRO A 275 10.76 3.52 6.35
CA PRO A 275 10.02 2.27 6.24
C PRO A 275 9.45 2.04 4.84
N SER A 276 9.55 0.81 4.33
CA SER A 276 9.08 0.49 2.96
C SER A 276 7.56 0.58 2.80
N ILE A 277 6.80 0.53 3.91
CA ILE A 277 5.33 0.49 3.90
C ILE A 277 4.68 1.63 3.11
N GLY A 278 5.31 2.81 3.05
CA GLY A 278 4.81 3.94 2.25
C GLY A 278 4.95 3.70 0.76
N PHE A 279 6.12 3.24 0.31
CA PHE A 279 6.38 2.91 -1.09
C PHE A 279 5.55 1.70 -1.56
N ASP A 280 5.49 0.66 -0.73
CA ASP A 280 4.68 -0.53 -1.00
C ASP A 280 3.20 -0.20 -1.07
N GLY A 281 2.71 0.66 -0.15
CA GLY A 281 1.33 1.13 -0.17
C GLY A 281 1.00 1.96 -1.43
N MET A 282 1.93 2.79 -1.88
CA MET A 282 1.79 3.49 -3.16
C MET A 282 1.67 2.49 -4.32
N ALA A 283 2.52 1.47 -4.35
CA ALA A 283 2.47 0.41 -5.36
C ALA A 283 1.15 -0.38 -5.31
N VAL A 284 0.69 -0.71 -4.11
CA VAL A 284 -0.62 -1.35 -3.88
C VAL A 284 -1.77 -0.48 -4.41
N ALA A 285 -1.74 0.83 -4.19
CA ALA A 285 -2.76 1.75 -4.69
C ALA A 285 -2.77 1.80 -6.23
N LEU A 286 -1.60 1.86 -6.84
CA LEU A 286 -1.43 1.87 -8.30
C LEU A 286 -1.92 0.54 -8.91
N LEU A 287 -1.51 -0.60 -8.34
CA LEU A 287 -1.96 -1.93 -8.78
C LEU A 287 -3.47 -2.08 -8.59
N GLY A 288 -4.03 -1.58 -7.49
CA GLY A 288 -5.46 -1.57 -7.21
C GLY A 288 -6.30 -0.71 -8.16
N GLY A 289 -5.64 0.08 -9.04
CA GLY A 289 -6.29 0.86 -10.10
C GLY A 289 -7.29 1.89 -9.59
N GLY A 290 -7.09 2.44 -8.39
CA GLY A 290 -7.95 3.44 -7.77
C GLY A 290 -9.31 2.90 -7.27
N SER A 291 -9.50 1.58 -7.25
CA SER A 291 -10.69 0.97 -6.64
C SER A 291 -10.39 0.41 -5.25
N TYR A 292 -11.30 0.57 -4.30
CA TYR A 292 -11.10 0.14 -2.91
C TYR A 292 -10.97 -1.38 -2.78
N LEU A 293 -11.74 -2.15 -3.53
CA LEU A 293 -11.60 -3.61 -3.62
C LEU A 293 -10.31 -4.02 -4.33
N GLY A 294 -9.88 -3.23 -5.33
CA GLY A 294 -8.59 -3.41 -5.99
C GLY A 294 -7.42 -3.19 -5.03
N ILE A 295 -7.48 -2.19 -4.15
CA ILE A 295 -6.49 -1.95 -3.09
C ILE A 295 -6.42 -3.16 -2.15
N LEU A 296 -7.57 -3.69 -1.73
CA LEU A 296 -7.63 -4.87 -0.87
C LEU A 296 -6.93 -6.08 -1.53
N GLY A 297 -7.28 -6.38 -2.79
CA GLY A 297 -6.65 -7.48 -3.55
C GLY A 297 -5.16 -7.26 -3.81
N ALA A 298 -4.75 -6.04 -4.15
CA ALA A 298 -3.35 -5.69 -4.34
C ALA A 298 -2.54 -5.80 -3.04
N ALA A 299 -3.10 -5.33 -1.91
CA ALA A 299 -2.47 -5.48 -0.60
C ALA A 299 -2.27 -6.95 -0.23
N ALA A 300 -3.25 -7.82 -0.53
CA ALA A 300 -3.10 -9.25 -0.33
C ALA A 300 -1.95 -9.84 -1.16
N ILE A 301 -1.85 -9.49 -2.46
CA ILE A 301 -0.77 -9.97 -3.34
C ILE A 301 0.60 -9.54 -2.79
N PHE A 302 0.77 -8.26 -2.44
CA PHE A 302 2.04 -7.77 -1.90
C PHE A 302 2.40 -8.41 -0.56
N SER A 303 1.41 -8.63 0.31
CA SER A 303 1.63 -9.30 1.59
C SER A 303 2.01 -10.77 1.44
N ILE A 304 1.38 -11.48 0.48
CA ILE A 304 1.74 -12.86 0.12
C ILE A 304 3.18 -12.93 -0.39
N LEU A 305 3.59 -12.00 -1.28
CA LEU A 305 4.96 -11.94 -1.77
C LEU A 305 5.95 -11.69 -0.64
N LYS A 306 5.67 -10.74 0.26
CA LYS A 306 6.58 -10.40 1.36
C LYS A 306 6.72 -11.54 2.38
N ILE A 307 5.61 -12.04 2.89
CA ILE A 307 5.62 -13.11 3.90
C ILE A 307 6.11 -14.42 3.29
N GLY A 308 5.61 -14.77 2.11
CA GLY A 308 6.05 -15.97 1.40
C GLY A 308 7.53 -15.93 1.03
N GLY A 309 8.03 -14.75 0.69
CA GLY A 309 9.43 -14.52 0.38
C GLY A 309 10.39 -14.80 1.53
N LEU A 310 9.96 -14.56 2.78
CA LEU A 310 10.78 -14.85 3.97
C LEU A 310 11.14 -16.32 4.11
N GLY A 311 10.29 -17.24 3.65
CA GLY A 311 10.55 -18.68 3.72
C GLY A 311 11.31 -19.25 2.52
N MET A 312 11.48 -18.48 1.43
CA MET A 312 12.19 -18.98 0.23
C MET A 312 13.64 -19.38 0.47
N PRO A 313 14.45 -18.63 1.24
CA PRO A 313 15.85 -19.00 1.49
C PRO A 313 15.99 -20.38 2.16
N MET A 314 15.14 -20.69 3.12
CA MET A 314 15.18 -21.94 3.85
C MET A 314 14.64 -23.13 3.04
N SER A 315 13.59 -22.91 2.23
CA SER A 315 12.88 -23.98 1.55
C SER A 315 13.41 -24.27 0.14
N SER A 316 13.93 -23.26 -0.57
CA SER A 316 14.37 -23.38 -1.96
C SER A 316 15.78 -22.82 -2.22
N GLY A 317 16.44 -22.26 -1.20
CA GLY A 317 17.74 -21.60 -1.33
C GLY A 317 17.72 -20.29 -2.11
N VAL A 318 16.54 -19.80 -2.51
CA VAL A 318 16.37 -18.53 -3.26
C VAL A 318 16.47 -17.37 -2.29
N PRO A 319 17.41 -16.42 -2.47
CA PRO A 319 17.55 -15.26 -1.59
C PRO A 319 16.30 -14.38 -1.56
N PHE A 320 16.01 -13.80 -0.39
CA PHE A 320 14.84 -12.91 -0.20
C PHE A 320 14.86 -11.70 -1.14
N GLU A 321 16.04 -11.19 -1.48
CA GLU A 321 16.23 -10.04 -2.37
C GLU A 321 15.63 -10.27 -3.77
N LEU A 322 15.52 -11.52 -4.21
CA LEU A 322 14.83 -11.84 -5.48
C LEU A 322 13.34 -11.58 -5.41
N VAL A 323 12.71 -11.66 -4.24
CA VAL A 323 11.31 -11.27 -4.04
C VAL A 323 11.13 -9.77 -4.20
N ASP A 324 12.07 -8.97 -3.71
CA ASP A 324 12.04 -7.52 -3.90
C ASP A 324 12.15 -7.17 -5.39
N ILE A 325 12.93 -7.90 -6.17
CA ILE A 325 13.01 -7.71 -7.62
C ILE A 325 11.69 -8.08 -8.30
N VAL A 326 11.02 -9.16 -7.90
CA VAL A 326 9.68 -9.51 -8.39
C VAL A 326 8.70 -8.39 -8.09
N THR A 327 8.68 -7.91 -6.84
CA THR A 327 7.81 -6.82 -6.39
C THR A 327 8.07 -5.54 -7.18
N ALA A 328 9.34 -5.14 -7.33
CA ALA A 328 9.74 -3.98 -8.13
C ALA A 328 9.34 -4.13 -9.60
N SER A 329 9.43 -5.32 -10.17
CA SER A 329 8.99 -5.61 -11.53
C SER A 329 7.47 -5.46 -11.69
N ILE A 330 6.69 -5.91 -10.72
CA ILE A 330 5.23 -5.70 -10.72
C ILE A 330 4.92 -4.20 -10.71
N ILE A 331 5.58 -3.43 -9.84
CA ILE A 331 5.42 -1.97 -9.75
C ILE A 331 5.76 -1.31 -11.09
N PHE A 332 6.87 -1.72 -11.71
CA PHE A 332 7.30 -1.21 -13.01
C PHE A 332 6.22 -1.44 -14.08
N PHE A 333 5.69 -2.65 -14.21
CA PHE A 333 4.66 -2.96 -15.21
C PHE A 333 3.34 -2.24 -14.93
N VAL A 334 2.98 -2.00 -13.67
CA VAL A 334 1.84 -1.15 -13.31
C VAL A 334 2.06 0.29 -13.77
N GLY A 335 3.28 0.83 -13.57
CA GLY A 335 3.65 2.19 -14.00
C GLY A 335 3.63 2.36 -15.52
N VAL A 336 3.99 1.31 -16.27
CA VAL A 336 4.02 1.29 -17.74
C VAL A 336 2.67 0.84 -18.34
N ARG A 337 1.58 1.25 -17.74
CA ARG A 337 0.20 0.90 -18.14
C ARG A 337 -0.06 1.08 -19.64
N TYR A 338 0.51 2.12 -20.25
CA TYR A 338 0.35 2.38 -21.68
C TYR A 338 0.87 1.24 -22.56
N LEU A 339 2.01 0.66 -22.21
CA LEU A 339 2.59 -0.49 -22.93
C LEU A 339 1.66 -1.71 -22.87
N ILE A 340 1.10 -1.98 -21.68
CA ILE A 340 0.17 -3.11 -21.48
C ILE A 340 -1.09 -2.93 -22.34
N LEU A 341 -1.66 -1.73 -22.35
CA LEU A 341 -2.83 -1.42 -23.18
C LEU A 341 -2.53 -1.56 -24.67
N LEU A 342 -1.31 -1.19 -25.11
CA LEU A 342 -0.85 -1.37 -26.49
C LEU A 342 -0.74 -2.86 -26.86
N ILE A 343 -0.18 -3.68 -25.97
CA ILE A 343 -0.07 -5.14 -26.15
C ILE A 343 -1.46 -5.76 -26.22
N GLN A 344 -2.35 -5.41 -25.31
CA GLN A 344 -3.74 -5.90 -25.31
C GLN A 344 -4.48 -5.54 -26.61
N LYS A 345 -4.29 -4.31 -27.10
CA LYS A 345 -4.88 -3.90 -28.38
C LYS A 345 -4.35 -4.74 -29.53
N ARG A 346 -3.03 -4.97 -29.61
CA ARG A 346 -2.43 -5.81 -30.66
C ARG A 346 -2.94 -7.25 -30.63
N ILE A 347 -3.05 -7.85 -29.45
CA ILE A 347 -3.57 -9.21 -29.30
C ILE A 347 -5.01 -9.25 -29.83
N LYS A 348 -5.86 -8.29 -29.44
CA LYS A 348 -7.24 -8.22 -29.92
C LYS A 348 -7.34 -8.06 -31.44
N ASP A 349 -6.51 -7.20 -32.03
CA ASP A 349 -6.45 -6.98 -33.48
C ASP A 349 -5.98 -8.24 -34.21
N MET A 350 -5.10 -9.05 -33.62
CA MET A 350 -4.67 -10.34 -34.18
C MET A 350 -5.78 -11.39 -34.11
N ASP A 351 -6.52 -11.47 -32.98
CA ASP A 351 -7.64 -12.39 -32.83
C ASP A 351 -8.78 -12.06 -33.80
N GLU A 352 -9.09 -10.78 -34.02
CA GLU A 352 -10.08 -10.32 -35.00
C GLU A 352 -9.67 -10.68 -36.44
N LYS A 353 -8.39 -10.51 -36.78
CA LYS A 353 -7.87 -10.92 -38.09
C LYS A 353 -7.94 -12.43 -38.30
N ALA A 354 -7.54 -13.21 -37.29
CA ALA A 354 -7.62 -14.67 -37.36
C ALA A 354 -9.08 -15.16 -37.51
N ALA A 355 -10.02 -14.52 -36.81
CA ALA A 355 -11.45 -14.83 -36.93
C ALA A 355 -12.01 -14.50 -38.32
N LEU A 356 -11.60 -13.35 -38.89
CA LEU A 356 -11.98 -12.96 -40.26
C LEU A 356 -11.42 -13.92 -41.31
N GLU A 357 -10.15 -14.34 -41.19
CA GLU A 357 -9.55 -15.33 -42.09
C GLU A 357 -10.25 -16.70 -41.99
N ALA A 358 -10.59 -17.14 -40.78
CA ALA A 358 -11.34 -18.38 -40.58
C ALA A 358 -12.76 -18.31 -41.17
N ALA A 359 -13.44 -17.16 -41.04
CA ALA A 359 -14.76 -16.94 -41.68
C ALA A 359 -14.67 -16.95 -43.21
N ASN A 360 -13.68 -16.28 -43.79
CA ASN A 360 -13.45 -16.25 -45.22
C ASN A 360 -13.10 -17.64 -45.78
N LYS A 361 -12.29 -18.43 -45.07
CA LYS A 361 -12.00 -19.84 -45.46
C LYS A 361 -13.26 -20.73 -45.42
N LYS A 362 -14.15 -20.53 -44.45
CA LYS A 362 -15.43 -21.24 -44.38
C LYS A 362 -16.35 -20.84 -45.53
N ALA A 363 -16.46 -19.55 -45.84
CA ALA A 363 -17.27 -19.04 -46.95
C ALA A 363 -16.76 -19.55 -48.30
N ALA A 364 -15.44 -19.57 -48.54
CA ALA A 364 -14.83 -20.11 -49.73
C ALA A 364 -15.11 -21.62 -49.93
N LYS A 365 -15.04 -22.43 -48.86
CA LYS A 365 -15.38 -23.86 -48.92
C LYS A 365 -16.87 -24.10 -49.23
N THR A 366 -17.76 -23.28 -48.67
CA THR A 366 -19.21 -23.38 -48.89
C THR A 366 -19.58 -23.02 -50.35
N ASN A 367 -18.89 -22.02 -50.94
CA ASN A 367 -19.10 -21.65 -52.37
C ASN A 367 -18.54 -22.68 -53.34
N GLN A 368 -17.44 -23.37 -53.01
CA GLN A 368 -16.92 -24.48 -53.84
C GLN A 368 -17.83 -25.71 -53.84
N GLN A 369 -18.55 -25.96 -52.73
CA GLN A 369 -19.52 -27.08 -52.68
C GLN A 369 -20.83 -26.76 -53.42
N LYS A 370 -21.23 -25.50 -53.56
CA LYS A 370 -22.42 -25.08 -54.32
C LYS A 370 -22.19 -24.87 -55.82
N GLY A 371 -20.94 -24.80 -56.26
CA GLY A 371 -20.61 -24.63 -57.71
C GLY A 371 -20.22 -25.94 -58.40
N GLY A 372 -20.32 -27.09 -57.71
CA GLY A 372 -20.03 -28.41 -58.21
C GLY A 372 -21.27 -29.32 -58.43
N GLU A 373 -22.48 -28.77 -58.21
CA GLU A 373 -23.76 -29.33 -58.62
C GLU A 373 -24.26 -28.59 -59.87
#